data_3befadb2be6b4b305e67679fe8bec430
#
_entry.id   3befadb2be6b4b305e67679fe8bec430
#
_cell.length_a   1.000
_cell.length_b   1.000
_cell.length_c   1.000
_cell.angle_alpha   90.00
_cell.angle_beta   90.00
_cell.angle_gamma   90.00
#
_symmetry.space_group_name_H-M   'P 1'
#
loop_
_entity.id
_entity.type
_entity.pdbx_description
1 polymer ?
#
loop_
_entity_poly.entity_id
_entity_poly.type
_entity_poly.pdbx_seq_one_letter_code
_entity_poly.pdbx_strand_id
1 'polypeptide(L)'
;MKRQALIGLFVLAASTSFAQFFRPAPLNEAENYELKMGKVTMRIDAANGARITSLKHDTTEVISQTPQPNMYGSTFWTSPQKEWNWPPVREHDIMRYDVEQKDSVITMTSQLSAKIPLRIRKQFAVDKKNECIVVTYSIINEGEQERKVAPWEITRVPAEGTIFFDAPLSAITPAGLMNFVEKDGLSTFDIDQAEKQRKINADGKGWLGYRNKGLLLMKRFQDLTPEQPAPDEAEIQVYVHQGKVYVELEEQGAYTTLKPGEKLDWAVRWYLQPEKSKRKLY
;
A
#
# COMPACT_ATOMS: atom_id res chain seq x y z
N MET A 1 -47.61 59.35 -19.80
CA MET A 1 -46.28 58.73 -19.94
C MET A 1 -46.09 57.76 -18.79
N LYS A 2 -46.27 56.44 -19.04
CA LYS A 2 -46.14 55.39 -18.01
C LYS A 2 -44.75 54.79 -18.14
N ARG A 3 -43.92 54.83 -17.08
CA ARG A 3 -42.64 54.15 -16.98
C ARG A 3 -42.89 52.71 -16.51
N GLN A 4 -42.55 51.76 -17.35
CA GLN A 4 -42.50 50.35 -16.97
C GLN A 4 -41.13 50.07 -16.32
N ALA A 5 -41.15 49.52 -15.11
CA ALA A 5 -39.98 49.04 -14.42
C ALA A 5 -39.76 47.57 -14.83
N LEU A 6 -38.57 47.29 -15.38
CA LEU A 6 -38.14 45.92 -15.73
C LEU A 6 -37.54 45.32 -14.43
N ILE A 7 -38.21 44.33 -13.91
CA ILE A 7 -37.68 43.52 -12.78
C ILE A 7 -36.84 42.39 -13.42
N GLY A 8 -35.50 42.52 -13.25
CA GLY A 8 -34.56 41.48 -13.64
C GLY A 8 -34.58 40.33 -12.63
N LEU A 9 -35.02 39.16 -13.07
CA LEU A 9 -34.99 37.94 -12.30
C LEU A 9 -33.58 37.37 -12.34
N PHE A 10 -32.81 37.56 -11.23
CA PHE A 10 -31.54 36.85 -11.05
C PHE A 10 -31.82 35.40 -10.68
N VAL A 11 -31.64 34.50 -11.59
CA VAL A 11 -31.60 33.05 -11.31
C VAL A 11 -30.24 32.75 -10.72
N LEU A 12 -30.16 32.57 -9.39
CA LEU A 12 -29.01 31.96 -8.76
C LEU A 12 -28.96 30.47 -9.15
N ALA A 13 -28.06 30.15 -10.05
CA ALA A 13 -27.68 28.75 -10.31
C ALA A 13 -26.92 28.24 -9.07
N ALA A 14 -27.62 27.53 -8.20
CA ALA A 14 -26.98 26.76 -7.13
C ALA A 14 -26.20 25.63 -7.79
N SER A 15 -24.86 25.76 -7.84
CA SER A 15 -23.96 24.69 -8.18
C SER A 15 -23.97 23.66 -7.05
N THR A 16 -24.85 22.67 -7.15
CA THR A 16 -24.79 21.47 -6.31
C THR A 16 -23.53 20.72 -6.70
N SER A 17 -22.46 20.92 -5.93
CA SER A 17 -21.32 20.01 -5.94
C SER A 17 -21.83 18.62 -5.56
N PHE A 18 -22.02 17.77 -6.55
CA PHE A 18 -22.19 16.34 -6.34
C PHE A 18 -20.85 15.82 -5.79
N ALA A 19 -20.68 15.88 -4.47
CA ALA A 19 -19.79 14.96 -3.79
C ALA A 19 -20.37 13.57 -4.10
N GLN A 20 -19.85 12.90 -5.10
CA GLN A 20 -20.11 11.48 -5.33
C GLN A 20 -19.58 10.78 -4.08
N PHE A 21 -20.46 10.58 -3.10
CA PHE A 21 -20.22 9.66 -2.00
C PHE A 21 -19.98 8.31 -2.66
N PHE A 22 -18.73 7.89 -2.63
CA PHE A 22 -18.32 6.54 -2.99
C PHE A 22 -19.08 5.60 -2.04
N ARG A 23 -20.21 5.07 -2.47
CA ARG A 23 -20.83 3.96 -1.78
C ARG A 23 -19.89 2.77 -1.99
N PRO A 24 -19.26 2.23 -0.93
CA PRO A 24 -18.56 0.98 -1.07
C PRO A 24 -19.56 -0.02 -1.67
N ALA A 25 -19.12 -0.79 -2.67
CA ALA A 25 -19.90 -1.94 -3.10
C ALA A 25 -20.25 -2.77 -1.85
N PRO A 26 -21.44 -3.39 -1.78
CA PRO A 26 -21.77 -4.24 -0.67
C PRO A 26 -20.61 -5.21 -0.48
N LEU A 27 -20.06 -5.24 0.74
CA LEU A 27 -18.98 -6.17 1.09
C LEU A 27 -19.49 -7.56 0.75
N ASN A 28 -18.92 -8.19 -0.28
CA ASN A 28 -19.12 -9.61 -0.49
C ASN A 28 -18.74 -10.32 0.80
N GLU A 29 -19.40 -11.42 1.12
CA GLU A 29 -18.99 -12.22 2.27
C GLU A 29 -17.51 -12.47 2.17
N ALA A 30 -16.76 -12.13 3.24
CA ALA A 30 -15.31 -12.16 3.22
C ALA A 30 -14.80 -13.57 2.91
N GLU A 31 -14.10 -13.74 1.81
CA GLU A 31 -13.43 -14.99 1.46
C GLU A 31 -12.01 -14.98 2.04
N ASN A 32 -11.92 -15.34 3.31
CA ASN A 32 -10.66 -15.27 4.05
C ASN A 32 -9.81 -16.51 3.87
N TYR A 33 -8.55 -16.27 3.53
CA TYR A 33 -7.48 -17.25 3.48
C TYR A 33 -6.45 -16.93 4.57
N GLU A 34 -5.82 -17.95 5.13
CA GLU A 34 -4.90 -17.78 6.24
C GLU A 34 -3.58 -18.52 5.99
N LEU A 35 -2.46 -17.82 6.21
CA LEU A 35 -1.13 -18.41 6.26
C LEU A 35 -0.58 -18.32 7.69
N LYS A 36 0.09 -19.40 8.12
CA LYS A 36 0.73 -19.48 9.43
C LYS A 36 2.21 -19.80 9.32
N MET A 37 3.03 -18.98 9.97
CA MET A 37 4.46 -19.20 10.13
C MET A 37 4.82 -19.06 11.62
N GLY A 38 4.91 -20.20 12.32
CA GLY A 38 5.08 -20.22 13.76
C GLY A 38 3.92 -19.51 14.48
N LYS A 39 4.25 -18.43 15.20
CA LYS A 39 3.29 -17.57 15.89
C LYS A 39 2.70 -16.47 15.03
N VAL A 40 3.17 -16.34 13.79
CA VAL A 40 2.69 -15.32 12.86
C VAL A 40 1.53 -15.85 12.05
N THR A 41 0.45 -15.09 11.99
CA THR A 41 -0.73 -15.38 11.17
C THR A 41 -1.02 -14.18 10.27
N MET A 42 -1.15 -14.44 8.96
CA MET A 42 -1.58 -13.47 7.95
C MET A 42 -2.93 -13.88 7.39
N ARG A 43 -3.90 -12.96 7.32
CA ARG A 43 -5.18 -13.17 6.66
C ARG A 43 -5.31 -12.34 5.41
N ILE A 44 -5.87 -12.95 4.37
CA ILE A 44 -6.09 -12.34 3.07
C ILE A 44 -7.57 -12.49 2.71
N ASP A 45 -8.21 -11.41 2.27
CA ASP A 45 -9.58 -11.40 1.77
C ASP A 45 -9.59 -11.36 0.24
N ALA A 46 -9.90 -12.51 -0.37
CA ALA A 46 -9.99 -12.64 -1.83
C ALA A 46 -11.18 -11.87 -2.42
N ALA A 47 -12.25 -11.66 -1.66
CA ALA A 47 -13.42 -10.91 -2.12
C ALA A 47 -13.16 -9.40 -2.26
N ASN A 48 -12.08 -8.90 -1.65
CA ASN A 48 -11.78 -7.47 -1.55
C ASN A 48 -10.34 -7.16 -1.99
N GLY A 49 -10.03 -7.32 -3.28
CA GLY A 49 -8.73 -6.97 -3.86
C GLY A 49 -7.58 -7.87 -3.42
N ALA A 50 -7.85 -9.09 -2.92
CA ALA A 50 -6.85 -9.94 -2.28
C ALA A 50 -6.03 -9.14 -1.24
N ARG A 51 -6.74 -8.37 -0.43
CA ARG A 51 -6.19 -7.48 0.62
C ARG A 51 -5.66 -8.30 1.78
N ILE A 52 -4.48 -7.97 2.29
CA ILE A 52 -4.02 -8.49 3.57
C ILE A 52 -4.78 -7.74 4.66
N THR A 53 -5.72 -8.43 5.31
CA THR A 53 -6.64 -7.80 6.27
C THR A 53 -6.15 -7.89 7.71
N SER A 54 -5.22 -8.79 8.02
CA SER A 54 -4.67 -8.98 9.36
C SER A 54 -3.27 -9.55 9.29
N LEU A 55 -2.38 -9.09 10.17
CA LEU A 55 -1.08 -9.68 10.45
C LEU A 55 -0.86 -9.69 11.96
N LYS A 56 -0.78 -10.88 12.54
CA LYS A 56 -0.68 -11.07 14.00
C LYS A 56 0.57 -11.86 14.36
N HIS A 57 1.11 -11.54 15.54
CA HIS A 57 1.98 -12.44 16.29
C HIS A 57 1.20 -12.90 17.54
N ASP A 58 0.94 -14.20 17.66
CA ASP A 58 -0.06 -14.74 18.60
C ASP A 58 -1.41 -14.02 18.42
N THR A 59 -1.86 -13.24 19.41
CA THR A 59 -3.12 -12.47 19.35
C THR A 59 -2.92 -10.99 19.03
N THR A 60 -1.67 -10.49 18.96
CA THR A 60 -1.38 -9.07 18.79
C THR A 60 -1.41 -8.67 17.31
N GLU A 61 -2.36 -7.83 16.94
CA GLU A 61 -2.49 -7.26 15.59
C GLU A 61 -1.51 -6.09 15.39
N VAL A 62 -0.81 -6.07 14.24
CA VAL A 62 0.19 -5.03 13.93
C VAL A 62 -0.18 -4.12 12.78
N ILE A 63 -1.10 -4.53 11.90
CA ILE A 63 -1.58 -3.66 10.82
C ILE A 63 -2.89 -3.00 11.19
N SER A 64 -3.19 -1.85 10.58
CA SER A 64 -4.34 -1.04 10.93
C SER A 64 -5.66 -1.74 10.64
N GLN A 65 -6.57 -1.69 11.61
CA GLN A 65 -7.95 -2.17 11.56
C GLN A 65 -8.94 -1.00 11.57
N THR A 66 -8.54 0.16 11.03
CA THR A 66 -9.42 1.34 11.01
C THR A 66 -10.76 1.01 10.34
N PRO A 67 -11.89 1.52 10.87
CA PRO A 67 -13.20 1.29 10.28
C PRO A 67 -13.43 2.10 8.99
N GLN A 68 -12.48 2.94 8.57
CA GLN A 68 -12.61 3.68 7.33
C GLN A 68 -12.64 2.72 6.13
N PRO A 69 -13.65 2.82 5.25
CA PRO A 69 -13.81 1.93 4.12
C PRO A 69 -12.56 1.92 3.24
N ASN A 70 -12.03 0.73 2.96
CA ASN A 70 -10.86 0.48 2.11
C ASN A 70 -9.52 1.09 2.60
N MET A 71 -9.47 1.70 3.79
CA MET A 71 -8.28 2.33 4.37
C MET A 71 -7.67 1.52 5.52
N TYR A 72 -7.67 0.19 5.41
CA TYR A 72 -7.14 -0.73 6.42
C TYR A 72 -6.28 -1.82 5.77
N GLY A 73 -5.48 -2.50 6.56
CA GLY A 73 -4.67 -3.62 6.11
C GLY A 73 -3.61 -3.23 5.08
N SER A 74 -3.27 -4.16 4.19
CA SER A 74 -2.33 -3.90 3.10
C SER A 74 -2.96 -4.17 1.75
N THR A 75 -2.72 -3.25 0.82
CA THR A 75 -3.20 -3.30 -0.56
C THR A 75 -2.03 -3.17 -1.55
N PHE A 76 -2.32 -3.38 -2.82
CA PHE A 76 -1.34 -3.28 -3.89
C PHE A 76 -1.91 -2.45 -5.03
N TRP A 77 -1.15 -1.45 -5.46
CA TRP A 77 -1.45 -0.61 -6.60
C TRP A 77 -0.32 -0.66 -7.63
N THR A 78 -0.55 -0.08 -8.78
CA THR A 78 0.49 0.15 -9.79
C THR A 78 0.97 1.60 -9.70
N SER A 79 2.25 1.83 -9.93
CA SER A 79 2.86 3.16 -9.96
C SER A 79 3.29 3.53 -11.40
N PRO A 80 3.22 4.80 -11.80
CA PRO A 80 2.83 5.97 -10.99
C PRO A 80 1.31 6.14 -10.91
N GLN A 81 0.83 6.73 -9.83
CA GLN A 81 -0.60 6.97 -9.59
C GLN A 81 -1.27 7.79 -10.72
N LYS A 82 -0.56 8.68 -11.35
CA LYS A 82 -1.06 9.53 -12.45
C LYS A 82 -1.62 8.74 -13.63
N GLU A 83 -1.21 7.47 -13.83
CA GLU A 83 -1.72 6.62 -14.91
C GLU A 83 -3.20 6.23 -14.72
N TRP A 84 -3.67 6.23 -13.47
CA TRP A 84 -5.06 5.84 -13.16
C TRP A 84 -5.83 6.90 -12.34
N ASN A 85 -5.16 7.86 -11.72
CA ASN A 85 -5.72 8.87 -10.84
C ASN A 85 -6.53 8.27 -9.65
N TRP A 86 -7.02 9.13 -8.76
CA TRP A 86 -7.89 8.69 -7.67
C TRP A 86 -9.34 8.52 -8.15
N PRO A 87 -10.09 7.51 -7.71
CA PRO A 87 -9.73 6.42 -6.79
C PRO A 87 -8.90 5.32 -7.46
N PRO A 88 -8.32 4.39 -6.67
CA PRO A 88 -7.58 3.24 -7.19
C PRO A 88 -8.39 2.39 -8.17
N VAL A 89 -7.68 1.67 -9.03
CA VAL A 89 -8.28 0.74 -10.00
C VAL A 89 -9.08 -0.33 -9.25
N ARG A 90 -10.39 -0.37 -9.46
CA ARG A 90 -11.32 -1.19 -8.69
C ARG A 90 -11.00 -2.69 -8.76
N GLU A 91 -10.67 -3.17 -9.96
CA GLU A 91 -10.33 -4.57 -10.23
C GLU A 91 -9.08 -5.00 -9.45
N HIS A 92 -8.18 -4.07 -9.14
CA HIS A 92 -6.95 -4.33 -8.40
C HIS A 92 -7.10 -4.13 -6.89
N ASP A 93 -7.98 -3.21 -6.44
CA ASP A 93 -8.05 -2.78 -5.06
C ASP A 93 -9.21 -3.37 -4.24
N ILE A 94 -10.41 -3.51 -4.84
CA ILE A 94 -11.63 -3.85 -4.09
C ILE A 94 -12.51 -4.93 -4.73
N MET A 95 -12.24 -5.37 -5.94
CA MET A 95 -13.02 -6.44 -6.57
C MET A 95 -12.48 -7.81 -6.18
N ARG A 96 -13.33 -8.82 -6.33
CA ARG A 96 -12.97 -10.21 -6.05
C ARG A 96 -11.86 -10.68 -6.99
N TYR A 97 -10.91 -11.42 -6.42
CA TYR A 97 -9.85 -12.14 -7.13
C TYR A 97 -10.21 -13.63 -7.25
N ASP A 98 -9.86 -14.23 -8.37
CA ASP A 98 -9.93 -15.68 -8.55
C ASP A 98 -8.80 -16.34 -7.76
N VAL A 99 -9.12 -17.44 -7.06
CA VAL A 99 -8.19 -18.10 -6.15
C VAL A 99 -7.83 -19.48 -6.67
N GLU A 100 -6.54 -19.76 -6.71
CA GLU A 100 -5.97 -21.09 -6.92
C GLU A 100 -5.05 -21.42 -5.76
N GLN A 101 -5.22 -22.59 -5.16
CA GLN A 101 -4.34 -23.10 -4.12
C GLN A 101 -3.65 -24.37 -4.61
N LYS A 102 -2.34 -24.30 -4.67
CA LYS A 102 -1.52 -25.44 -5.06
C LYS A 102 -0.38 -25.60 -4.06
N ASP A 103 -0.23 -26.80 -3.52
CA ASP A 103 0.72 -27.13 -2.47
C ASP A 103 0.56 -26.17 -1.26
N SER A 104 1.59 -25.38 -0.97
CA SER A 104 1.58 -24.41 0.13
C SER A 104 1.50 -22.94 -0.37
N VAL A 105 1.15 -22.73 -1.64
CA VAL A 105 1.05 -21.41 -2.27
C VAL A 105 -0.41 -21.10 -2.56
N ILE A 106 -0.87 -19.91 -2.14
CA ILE A 106 -2.16 -19.36 -2.51
C ILE A 106 -1.92 -18.31 -3.59
N THR A 107 -2.49 -18.52 -4.77
CA THR A 107 -2.43 -17.57 -5.88
C THR A 107 -3.78 -16.91 -6.06
N MET A 108 -3.79 -15.59 -6.08
CA MET A 108 -4.99 -14.78 -6.26
C MET A 108 -4.78 -13.88 -7.48
N THR A 109 -5.72 -13.90 -8.44
CA THR A 109 -5.61 -13.17 -9.71
C THR A 109 -6.80 -12.23 -9.90
N SER A 110 -6.53 -10.94 -10.17
CA SER A 110 -7.57 -9.94 -10.40
C SER A 110 -8.30 -10.17 -11.71
N GLN A 111 -9.45 -9.54 -11.85
CA GLN A 111 -10.02 -9.32 -13.17
C GLN A 111 -9.12 -8.36 -13.98
N LEU A 112 -9.23 -8.42 -15.30
CA LEU A 112 -8.60 -7.43 -16.18
C LEU A 112 -9.26 -6.08 -15.97
N SER A 113 -8.47 -5.04 -15.75
CA SER A 113 -9.04 -3.71 -15.58
C SER A 113 -9.49 -3.12 -16.91
N ALA A 114 -10.70 -2.57 -16.91
CA ALA A 114 -11.22 -1.80 -18.05
C ALA A 114 -10.53 -0.42 -18.17
N LYS A 115 -9.97 0.11 -17.08
CA LYS A 115 -9.32 1.44 -17.05
C LYS A 115 -7.89 1.39 -17.58
N ILE A 116 -7.14 0.37 -17.15
CA ILE A 116 -5.78 0.08 -17.63
C ILE A 116 -5.68 -1.43 -17.89
N PRO A 117 -5.23 -1.87 -19.05
CA PRO A 117 -5.27 -3.28 -19.45
C PRO A 117 -4.15 -4.08 -18.77
N LEU A 118 -4.10 -3.99 -17.44
CA LEU A 118 -3.22 -4.74 -16.56
C LEU A 118 -4.03 -5.72 -15.72
N ARG A 119 -3.45 -6.88 -15.48
CA ARG A 119 -3.94 -7.87 -14.53
C ARG A 119 -2.94 -8.00 -13.39
N ILE A 120 -3.43 -8.08 -12.17
CA ILE A 120 -2.61 -8.28 -10.98
C ILE A 120 -2.74 -9.72 -10.50
N ARG A 121 -1.60 -10.33 -10.19
CA ARG A 121 -1.55 -11.61 -9.49
C ARG A 121 -0.77 -11.44 -8.20
N LYS A 122 -1.29 -12.01 -7.12
CA LYS A 122 -0.63 -12.06 -5.81
C LYS A 122 -0.44 -13.51 -5.41
N GLN A 123 0.78 -13.89 -5.07
CA GLN A 123 1.09 -15.23 -4.57
C GLN A 123 1.58 -15.13 -3.14
N PHE A 124 0.97 -15.89 -2.26
CA PHE A 124 1.27 -15.91 -0.84
C PHE A 124 1.87 -17.26 -0.46
N ALA A 125 3.05 -17.26 0.14
CA ALA A 125 3.75 -18.46 0.53
C ALA A 125 4.48 -18.27 1.87
N VAL A 126 4.68 -19.38 2.60
CA VAL A 126 5.50 -19.40 3.82
C VAL A 126 6.91 -19.85 3.47
N ASP A 127 7.90 -19.03 3.73
CA ASP A 127 9.31 -19.38 3.65
C ASP A 127 9.82 -19.82 5.04
N LYS A 128 9.75 -21.13 5.30
CA LYS A 128 10.18 -21.70 6.59
C LYS A 128 11.67 -21.55 6.84
N LYS A 129 12.50 -21.52 5.79
CA LYS A 129 13.96 -21.37 5.93
C LYS A 129 14.33 -19.98 6.42
N ASN A 130 13.67 -18.97 5.87
CA ASN A 130 13.87 -17.57 6.24
C ASN A 130 12.85 -17.07 7.26
N GLU A 131 11.98 -17.94 7.81
CA GLU A 131 10.96 -17.63 8.82
C GLU A 131 10.17 -16.35 8.50
N CYS A 132 9.63 -16.27 7.27
CA CYS A 132 8.84 -15.13 6.82
C CYS A 132 7.66 -15.57 5.94
N ILE A 133 6.74 -14.66 5.71
CA ILE A 133 5.73 -14.82 4.66
C ILE A 133 6.22 -14.02 3.45
N VAL A 134 6.17 -14.65 2.29
CA VAL A 134 6.55 -14.02 1.02
C VAL A 134 5.28 -13.72 0.24
N VAL A 135 5.14 -12.47 -0.17
CA VAL A 135 4.10 -12.06 -1.10
C VAL A 135 4.77 -11.66 -2.41
N THR A 136 4.47 -12.40 -3.49
CA THR A 136 4.95 -12.06 -4.84
C THR A 136 3.82 -11.42 -5.61
N TYR A 137 4.02 -10.19 -6.02
CA TYR A 137 3.12 -9.43 -6.87
C TYR A 137 3.56 -9.54 -8.31
N SER A 138 2.63 -9.90 -9.21
CA SER A 138 2.86 -9.87 -10.65
C SER A 138 1.97 -8.82 -11.29
N ILE A 139 2.55 -7.98 -12.14
CA ILE A 139 1.82 -7.07 -13.03
C ILE A 139 1.94 -7.66 -14.43
N ILE A 140 0.83 -7.95 -15.07
CA ILE A 140 0.75 -8.59 -16.39
C ILE A 140 0.13 -7.59 -17.36
N ASN A 141 0.86 -7.25 -18.42
CA ASN A 141 0.33 -6.39 -19.49
C ASN A 141 -0.50 -7.24 -20.48
N GLU A 142 -1.81 -7.20 -20.32
CA GLU A 142 -2.75 -7.87 -21.25
C GLU A 142 -3.31 -6.90 -22.32
N GLY A 143 -2.73 -5.70 -22.42
CA GLY A 143 -3.06 -4.74 -23.46
C GLY A 143 -2.29 -4.98 -24.75
N GLU A 144 -2.64 -4.19 -25.78
CA GLU A 144 -2.02 -4.25 -27.11
C GLU A 144 -0.77 -3.36 -27.24
N GLN A 145 -0.51 -2.51 -26.25
CA GLN A 145 0.59 -1.54 -26.27
C GLN A 145 1.58 -1.81 -25.14
N GLU A 146 2.84 -1.46 -25.39
CA GLU A 146 3.86 -1.40 -24.38
C GLU A 146 3.48 -0.42 -23.27
N ARG A 147 3.73 -0.80 -22.01
CA ARG A 147 3.49 0.05 -20.84
C ARG A 147 4.68 0.04 -19.91
N LYS A 148 4.96 1.18 -19.30
CA LYS A 148 5.95 1.26 -18.24
C LYS A 148 5.23 1.39 -16.90
N VAL A 149 5.56 0.55 -15.92
CA VAL A 149 4.82 0.43 -14.66
C VAL A 149 5.74 -0.07 -13.55
N ALA A 150 5.46 0.32 -12.32
CA ALA A 150 6.13 -0.22 -11.13
C ALA A 150 5.11 -0.85 -10.16
N PRO A 151 5.51 -1.88 -9.38
CA PRO A 151 4.72 -2.40 -8.27
C PRO A 151 4.77 -1.42 -7.09
N TRP A 152 3.66 -1.31 -6.37
CA TRP A 152 3.53 -0.42 -5.22
C TRP A 152 2.66 -1.09 -4.15
N GLU A 153 3.27 -1.49 -3.05
CA GLU A 153 2.57 -2.06 -1.90
C GLU A 153 2.35 -0.99 -0.84
N ILE A 154 1.14 -0.91 -0.28
CA ILE A 154 0.78 0.04 0.76
C ILE A 154 0.26 -0.73 1.97
N THR A 155 0.99 -0.68 3.08
CA THR A 155 0.60 -1.29 4.34
C THR A 155 0.23 -0.24 5.36
N ARG A 156 -1.00 -0.27 5.83
CA ARG A 156 -1.48 0.64 6.86
C ARG A 156 -1.20 0.08 8.25
N VAL A 157 -0.57 0.88 9.09
CA VAL A 157 -0.32 0.59 10.50
C VAL A 157 -1.05 1.58 11.40
N PRO A 158 -1.31 1.25 12.68
CA PRO A 158 -1.82 2.22 13.63
C PRO A 158 -0.97 3.49 13.67
N ALA A 159 -1.61 4.66 13.90
CA ALA A 159 -0.92 5.94 14.01
C ALA A 159 -0.17 6.08 15.35
N GLU A 160 0.65 5.09 15.68
CA GLU A 160 1.49 4.98 16.87
C GLU A 160 2.69 4.08 16.56
N GLY A 161 3.75 4.17 17.37
CA GLY A 161 4.97 3.36 17.18
C GLY A 161 6.06 4.11 16.42
N THR A 162 7.03 3.37 15.91
CA THR A 162 8.24 3.92 15.29
C THR A 162 8.49 3.28 13.93
N ILE A 163 8.70 4.10 12.92
CA ILE A 163 9.11 3.71 11.56
C ILE A 163 10.60 3.95 11.42
N PHE A 164 11.31 3.05 10.74
CA PHE A 164 12.74 3.22 10.51
C PHE A 164 13.21 2.46 9.26
N PHE A 165 14.24 3.00 8.61
CA PHE A 165 14.88 2.42 7.43
C PHE A 165 16.33 2.91 7.30
N ASP A 166 17.11 2.21 6.48
CA ASP A 166 18.50 2.56 6.21
C ASP A 166 18.55 3.56 5.04
N ALA A 167 18.60 4.84 5.39
CA ALA A 167 18.85 5.95 4.48
C ALA A 167 19.38 7.14 5.27
N PRO A 168 20.23 7.99 4.72
CA PRO A 168 20.61 9.24 5.37
C PRO A 168 19.42 10.21 5.37
N LEU A 169 19.32 11.08 6.40
CA LEU A 169 18.24 12.08 6.47
C LEU A 169 18.18 12.98 5.23
N SER A 170 19.31 13.20 4.56
CA SER A 170 19.38 13.97 3.31
C SER A 170 18.72 13.31 2.10
N ALA A 171 18.47 11.99 2.16
CA ALA A 171 17.73 11.25 1.14
C ALA A 171 16.21 11.31 1.32
N ILE A 172 15.72 11.93 2.40
CA ILE A 172 14.29 12.07 2.68
C ILE A 172 13.75 13.38 2.08
N THR A 173 12.73 13.29 1.26
CA THR A 173 12.09 14.43 0.59
C THR A 173 10.56 14.44 0.79
N PRO A 174 9.92 15.60 1.03
CA PRO A 174 10.53 16.90 1.30
C PRO A 174 11.28 16.92 2.64
N ALA A 175 12.43 17.59 2.66
CA ALA A 175 13.23 17.71 3.88
C ALA A 175 12.45 18.42 5.00
N GLY A 176 12.50 17.87 6.22
CA GLY A 176 11.89 18.48 7.41
C GLY A 176 10.36 18.42 7.47
N LEU A 177 9.67 17.77 6.51
CA LEU A 177 8.21 17.62 6.54
C LEU A 177 7.75 16.70 7.68
N MET A 178 8.53 15.68 8.00
CA MET A 178 8.36 14.79 9.15
C MET A 178 9.64 14.81 9.97
N ASN A 179 9.49 14.67 11.29
CA ASN A 179 10.62 14.77 12.22
C ASN A 179 11.41 13.45 12.31
N PHE A 180 12.01 13.05 11.19
CA PHE A 180 12.98 11.95 11.18
C PHE A 180 14.26 12.35 11.88
N VAL A 181 14.80 11.44 12.69
CA VAL A 181 16.08 11.60 13.37
C VAL A 181 16.98 10.40 13.05
N GLU A 182 18.30 10.62 13.05
CA GLU A 182 19.24 9.53 12.95
C GLU A 182 19.38 8.86 14.32
N LYS A 183 19.17 7.54 14.36
CA LYS A 183 19.35 6.73 15.55
C LYS A 183 19.96 5.38 15.16
N ASP A 184 21.10 5.05 15.73
CA ASP A 184 21.84 3.81 15.44
C ASP A 184 22.15 3.61 13.94
N GLY A 185 22.43 4.71 13.21
CA GLY A 185 22.71 4.70 11.79
C GLY A 185 21.47 4.58 10.89
N LEU A 186 20.27 4.68 11.44
CA LEU A 186 19.00 4.56 10.72
C LEU A 186 18.20 5.85 10.79
N SER A 187 17.52 6.19 9.72
CA SER A 187 16.46 7.21 9.75
C SER A 187 15.25 6.67 10.49
N THR A 188 14.90 7.32 11.58
CA THR A 188 13.87 6.89 12.52
C THR A 188 12.83 7.98 12.74
N PHE A 189 11.55 7.61 12.71
CA PHE A 189 10.41 8.49 12.93
C PHE A 189 9.48 7.90 13.97
N ASP A 190 9.43 8.53 15.16
CA ASP A 190 8.38 8.24 16.13
C ASP A 190 7.09 8.89 15.66
N ILE A 191 6.07 8.09 15.39
CA ILE A 191 4.82 8.54 14.79
C ILE A 191 4.15 9.56 15.72
N ASP A 192 4.03 10.78 15.21
CA ASP A 192 3.40 11.90 15.89
C ASP A 192 1.95 12.12 15.42
N GLN A 193 1.27 13.09 16.04
CA GLN A 193 -0.02 13.54 15.58
C GLN A 193 0.15 14.49 14.39
N ALA A 194 -0.56 14.20 13.30
CA ALA A 194 -0.60 15.10 12.17
C ALA A 194 -1.91 15.86 12.12
N GLU A 195 -1.85 17.20 12.12
CA GLU A 195 -3.01 18.07 11.85
C GLU A 195 -3.41 17.99 10.37
N LYS A 196 -2.43 17.76 9.49
CA LYS A 196 -2.59 17.61 8.05
C LYS A 196 -1.90 16.35 7.59
N GLN A 197 -2.39 15.77 6.50
CA GLN A 197 -1.70 14.66 5.85
C GLN A 197 -0.29 15.08 5.40
N ARG A 198 0.67 14.15 5.53
CA ARG A 198 2.07 14.34 5.14
C ARG A 198 2.57 13.08 4.47
N LYS A 199 3.37 13.24 3.43
CA LYS A 199 4.03 12.14 2.74
C LYS A 199 5.48 12.49 2.48
N ILE A 200 6.39 11.54 2.73
CA ILE A 200 7.79 11.64 2.36
C ILE A 200 8.17 10.52 1.38
N ASN A 201 9.18 10.78 0.61
CA ASN A 201 9.89 9.86 -0.26
C ASN A 201 11.30 9.65 0.27
N ALA A 202 11.83 8.42 0.19
CA ALA A 202 13.21 8.11 0.54
C ALA A 202 13.77 7.02 -0.38
N ASP A 203 15.07 7.10 -0.64
CA ASP A 203 15.87 6.03 -1.22
C ASP A 203 16.50 5.23 -0.08
N GLY A 204 16.15 3.97 0.07
CA GLY A 204 16.53 3.10 1.18
C GLY A 204 17.55 2.03 0.78
N LYS A 205 17.44 0.87 1.44
CA LYS A 205 18.27 -0.33 1.18
C LYS A 205 17.42 -1.59 1.07
N GLY A 206 16.28 -1.50 0.35
CA GLY A 206 15.40 -2.63 0.11
C GLY A 206 14.69 -3.16 1.36
N TRP A 207 14.48 -2.31 2.37
CA TRP A 207 13.71 -2.69 3.55
C TRP A 207 13.14 -1.51 4.33
N LEU A 208 12.03 -1.76 5.00
CA LEU A 208 11.31 -0.81 5.85
C LEU A 208 10.86 -1.51 7.14
N GLY A 209 11.12 -0.90 8.30
CA GLY A 209 10.81 -1.43 9.63
C GLY A 209 9.75 -0.60 10.36
N TYR A 210 8.92 -1.29 11.15
CA TYR A 210 7.95 -0.68 12.04
C TYR A 210 7.94 -1.40 13.39
N ARG A 211 8.05 -0.64 14.47
CA ARG A 211 7.99 -1.13 15.86
C ARG A 211 6.73 -0.63 16.54
N ASN A 212 5.96 -1.55 17.10
CA ASN A 212 4.81 -1.21 17.94
C ASN A 212 4.44 -2.40 18.85
N LYS A 213 3.92 -2.12 20.04
CA LYS A 213 3.44 -3.14 21.02
C LYS A 213 4.46 -4.23 21.32
N GLY A 214 5.76 -3.89 21.33
CA GLY A 214 6.85 -4.82 21.57
C GLY A 214 7.11 -5.81 20.41
N LEU A 215 6.55 -5.55 19.25
CA LEU A 215 6.75 -6.29 18.01
C LEU A 215 7.51 -5.46 17.00
N LEU A 216 8.28 -6.15 16.17
CA LEU A 216 8.98 -5.64 15.01
C LEU A 216 8.38 -6.25 13.75
N LEU A 217 7.73 -5.44 12.92
CA LEU A 217 7.42 -5.74 11.53
C LEU A 217 8.56 -5.24 10.67
N MET A 218 9.10 -6.10 9.82
CA MET A 218 10.07 -5.72 8.79
C MET A 218 9.62 -6.25 7.45
N LYS A 219 9.66 -5.40 6.45
CA LYS A 219 9.37 -5.73 5.06
C LYS A 219 10.66 -5.59 4.26
N ARG A 220 11.01 -6.63 3.51
CA ARG A 220 12.19 -6.64 2.65
C ARG A 220 11.79 -6.88 1.20
N PHE A 221 12.37 -6.10 0.33
CA PHE A 221 12.08 -6.09 -1.11
C PHE A 221 13.38 -5.85 -1.90
N GLN A 222 13.30 -5.66 -3.19
CA GLN A 222 14.47 -5.35 -4.01
C GLN A 222 14.97 -3.93 -3.72
N ASP A 223 16.25 -3.80 -3.38
CA ASP A 223 16.95 -2.52 -3.27
C ASP A 223 17.03 -1.86 -4.66
N LEU A 224 16.66 -0.61 -4.75
CA LEU A 224 16.68 0.16 -5.99
C LEU A 224 17.77 1.22 -5.99
N THR A 225 18.22 1.63 -7.17
CA THR A 225 18.95 2.89 -7.31
C THR A 225 17.96 4.05 -7.44
N PRO A 226 18.37 5.30 -7.13
CA PRO A 226 17.47 6.47 -7.18
C PRO A 226 16.77 6.71 -8.53
N GLU A 227 17.31 6.14 -9.62
CA GLU A 227 16.79 6.31 -10.99
C GLU A 227 15.73 5.24 -11.36
N GLN A 228 15.60 4.19 -10.57
CA GLN A 228 14.74 3.06 -10.90
C GLN A 228 13.26 3.23 -10.52
N PRO A 229 12.88 4.01 -9.50
CA PRO A 229 11.47 4.29 -9.22
C PRO A 229 10.76 5.00 -10.39
N ALA A 230 9.43 4.99 -10.39
CA ALA A 230 8.64 5.78 -11.32
C ALA A 230 8.86 7.30 -11.10
N PRO A 231 8.65 8.15 -12.11
CA PRO A 231 8.79 9.59 -11.97
C PRO A 231 7.95 10.15 -10.81
N ASP A 232 8.57 10.97 -9.96
CA ASP A 232 8.02 11.59 -8.77
C ASP A 232 7.71 10.61 -7.61
N GLU A 233 8.16 9.37 -7.73
CA GLU A 233 8.00 8.29 -6.75
C GLU A 233 9.35 7.90 -6.13
N ALA A 234 9.33 6.99 -5.14
CA ALA A 234 10.54 6.51 -4.48
C ALA A 234 10.40 5.05 -4.05
N GLU A 235 11.53 4.41 -3.73
CA GLU A 235 11.58 3.06 -3.21
C GLU A 235 10.79 2.91 -1.91
N ILE A 236 10.96 3.88 -0.99
CA ILE A 236 10.27 3.96 0.30
C ILE A 236 9.45 5.24 0.35
N GLN A 237 8.21 5.10 0.78
CA GLN A 237 7.34 6.25 1.06
C GLN A 237 6.67 6.03 2.41
N VAL A 238 6.49 7.11 3.16
CA VAL A 238 5.72 7.11 4.41
C VAL A 238 4.65 8.19 4.32
N TYR A 239 3.39 7.77 4.44
CA TYR A 239 2.26 8.69 4.47
C TYR A 239 1.62 8.67 5.86
N VAL A 240 1.44 9.84 6.46
CA VAL A 240 0.74 10.02 7.74
C VAL A 240 -0.61 10.66 7.47
N HIS A 241 -1.68 9.92 7.77
CA HIS A 241 -3.03 10.45 7.66
C HIS A 241 -3.31 11.47 8.77
N GLN A 242 -4.06 12.52 8.46
CA GLN A 242 -4.49 13.49 9.47
C GLN A 242 -5.33 12.83 10.57
N GLY A 243 -5.24 13.33 11.81
CA GLY A 243 -6.14 12.93 12.89
C GLY A 243 -5.82 11.59 13.53
N LYS A 244 -4.59 11.09 13.49
CA LYS A 244 -4.20 9.82 14.14
C LYS A 244 -5.00 8.58 13.70
N VAL A 245 -5.35 8.48 12.45
CA VAL A 245 -6.17 7.36 11.97
C VAL A 245 -5.29 6.17 11.60
N TYR A 246 -4.31 6.37 10.73
CA TYR A 246 -3.33 5.37 10.29
C TYR A 246 -2.09 6.05 9.70
N VAL A 247 -1.05 5.26 9.53
CA VAL A 247 0.14 5.60 8.75
C VAL A 247 0.33 4.53 7.68
N GLU A 248 0.77 4.92 6.48
CA GLU A 248 1.11 4.01 5.40
C GLU A 248 2.61 3.80 5.35
N LEU A 249 2.99 2.55 5.35
CA LEU A 249 4.30 2.05 4.98
C LEU A 249 4.19 1.63 3.53
N GLU A 250 4.93 2.29 2.66
CA GLU A 250 4.79 2.08 1.23
C GLU A 250 6.15 1.69 0.62
N GLU A 251 6.16 0.66 -0.19
CA GLU A 251 7.32 0.20 -0.91
C GLU A 251 7.03 0.10 -2.40
N GLN A 252 7.99 0.48 -3.21
CA GLN A 252 7.90 0.38 -4.66
C GLN A 252 9.04 -0.45 -5.25
N GLY A 253 8.75 -1.13 -6.35
CA GLY A 253 9.76 -1.79 -7.17
C GLY A 253 10.13 -0.95 -8.39
N ALA A 254 11.04 -1.47 -9.21
CA ALA A 254 11.57 -0.78 -10.38
C ALA A 254 10.50 -0.47 -11.43
N TYR A 255 10.56 0.74 -11.99
CA TYR A 255 9.71 1.20 -13.09
C TYR A 255 10.13 0.52 -14.38
N THR A 256 9.40 -0.52 -14.76
CA THR A 256 9.77 -1.50 -15.78
C THR A 256 8.86 -1.40 -17.00
N THR A 257 9.42 -1.47 -18.19
CA THR A 257 8.68 -1.57 -19.44
C THR A 257 8.20 -3.01 -19.66
N LEU A 258 6.90 -3.16 -19.94
CA LEU A 258 6.25 -4.43 -20.26
C LEU A 258 5.61 -4.35 -21.64
N LYS A 259 6.07 -5.20 -22.56
CA LYS A 259 5.40 -5.41 -23.85
C LYS A 259 4.07 -6.16 -23.66
N PRO A 260 3.20 -6.17 -24.66
CA PRO A 260 2.01 -7.02 -24.66
C PRO A 260 2.34 -8.47 -24.31
N GLY A 261 1.63 -9.02 -23.31
CA GLY A 261 1.83 -10.38 -22.79
C GLY A 261 2.98 -10.55 -21.80
N GLU A 262 3.84 -9.56 -21.60
CA GLU A 262 4.92 -9.63 -20.61
C GLU A 262 4.40 -9.38 -19.20
N LYS A 263 5.15 -9.89 -18.23
CA LYS A 263 4.89 -9.66 -16.80
C LYS A 263 6.14 -9.21 -16.05
N LEU A 264 5.92 -8.48 -14.98
CA LEU A 264 6.88 -8.13 -13.95
C LEU A 264 6.50 -8.88 -12.67
N ASP A 265 7.46 -9.55 -12.05
CA ASP A 265 7.29 -10.16 -10.71
C ASP A 265 8.14 -9.38 -9.70
N TRP A 266 7.55 -9.08 -8.55
CA TRP A 266 8.21 -8.37 -7.46
C TRP A 266 7.79 -8.98 -6.12
N ALA A 267 8.76 -9.32 -5.26
CA ALA A 267 8.53 -10.04 -4.02
C ALA A 267 8.82 -9.17 -2.80
N VAL A 268 7.89 -9.18 -1.84
CA VAL A 268 8.06 -8.57 -0.51
C VAL A 268 8.06 -9.69 0.53
N ARG A 269 9.08 -9.70 1.38
CA ARG A 269 9.21 -10.61 2.51
C ARG A 269 8.78 -9.93 3.78
N TRP A 270 7.80 -10.51 4.44
CA TRP A 270 7.19 -10.01 5.67
C TRP A 270 7.72 -10.79 6.87
N TYR A 271 8.46 -10.12 7.71
CA TYR A 271 8.96 -10.65 8.98
C TYR A 271 8.21 -10.01 10.13
N LEU A 272 7.70 -10.80 11.06
CA LEU A 272 7.09 -10.31 12.29
C LEU A 272 7.63 -11.11 13.48
N GLN A 273 8.22 -10.42 14.44
CA GLN A 273 8.83 -11.05 15.62
C GLN A 273 8.75 -10.12 16.83
N PRO A 274 8.94 -10.64 18.07
CA PRO A 274 9.18 -9.79 19.23
C PRO A 274 10.39 -8.89 19.01
N GLU A 275 10.31 -7.63 19.41
CA GLU A 275 11.40 -6.64 19.27
C GLU A 275 12.69 -7.09 19.96
N LYS A 276 12.57 -7.78 21.10
CA LYS A 276 13.71 -8.35 21.85
C LYS A 276 14.21 -9.68 21.31
N SER A 277 13.79 -10.09 20.13
CA SER A 277 14.30 -11.31 19.48
C SER A 277 15.80 -11.21 19.25
N LYS A 278 16.53 -12.34 19.47
CA LYS A 278 17.97 -12.43 19.18
C LYS A 278 18.27 -12.38 17.67
N ARG A 279 17.27 -12.63 16.84
CA ARG A 279 17.40 -12.60 15.39
C ARG A 279 17.47 -11.16 14.91
N LYS A 280 18.57 -10.77 14.28
CA LYS A 280 18.72 -9.50 13.60
C LYS A 280 18.07 -9.60 12.20
N LEU A 281 17.20 -8.64 11.86
CA LEU A 281 16.56 -8.54 10.56
C LEU A 281 17.16 -7.44 9.68
N TYR A 282 18.05 -6.61 10.21
CA TYR A 282 18.75 -5.50 9.56
C TYR A 282 20.16 -5.36 10.08
#